data_ffd08bbd6baf9254e7836c4531672ac3
#
_entry.id   ffd08bbd6baf9254e7836c4531672ac3
#
_cell.length_a   1.000
_cell.length_b   1.000
_cell.length_c   1.000
_cell.angle_alpha   90.00
_cell.angle_beta   90.00
_cell.angle_gamma   90.00
#
_symmetry.space_group_name_H-M   'P 1'
#
loop_
_entity.id
_entity.type
_entity.pdbx_description
1 polymer ?
#
loop_
_entity_poly.entity_id
_entity_poly.type
_entity_poly.pdbx_seq_one_letter_code
_entity_poly.pdbx_strand_id
1 'polypeptide(L)'
;SLYGHISLTSSAGQLPLPGEEGPALELGGGNLQKVENLDEKPGDWATYQGNNNRVPTTSVAIPKKIEKRWSFASPNKAMPTAPVVAGGLVFVGDRTGVLRAIDTDGKVKWRAYVGGAIYFPPTISNNRAYVGSADGRVYAFEASTGRSLWSFRVAPSARRISMFGNLISTWPVAGGVIVEDGTVYAAAGIAHYDGTHVVALDDVTGKLKWR
;
A
#
# COMPACT_ATOMS: atom_id res chain seq x y z
N SER A 1 -21.00 28.99 5.06
CA SER A 1 -20.43 28.44 6.30
C SER A 1 -19.05 27.90 6.02
N LEU A 2 -18.05 28.41 6.75
CA LEU A 2 -16.68 27.89 6.72
C LEU A 2 -16.65 26.64 7.58
N TYR A 3 -16.42 25.47 6.99
CA TYR A 3 -16.08 24.26 7.71
C TYR A 3 -14.56 24.14 7.73
N GLY A 4 -13.96 24.23 8.90
CA GLY A 4 -12.53 24.09 9.08
C GLY A 4 -12.19 23.77 10.54
N HIS A 5 -11.04 23.13 10.75
CA HIS A 5 -10.47 22.97 12.07
C HIS A 5 -9.42 24.07 12.30
N ILE A 6 -9.56 24.82 13.37
CA ILE A 6 -8.53 25.73 13.86
C ILE A 6 -7.83 25.01 15.01
N SER A 7 -6.53 24.81 14.87
CA SER A 7 -5.70 24.28 15.94
C SER A 7 -4.74 25.37 16.40
N LEU A 8 -4.76 25.66 17.68
CA LEU A 8 -3.81 26.55 18.33
C LEU A 8 -2.74 25.68 19.01
N THR A 9 -1.49 25.91 18.69
CA THR A 9 -0.37 25.20 19.27
C THR A 9 0.78 26.15 19.57
N SER A 10 1.52 25.90 20.64
CA SER A 10 2.77 26.62 20.95
C SER A 10 3.88 26.34 19.93
N SER A 11 3.71 25.33 19.08
CA SER A 11 4.62 24.99 17.98
C SER A 11 4.25 25.70 16.67
N ALA A 12 3.28 26.62 16.68
CA ALA A 12 2.95 27.41 15.48
C ALA A 12 4.20 28.16 15.00
N GLY A 13 4.56 27.99 13.71
CA GLY A 13 5.80 28.52 13.14
C GLY A 13 7.01 27.58 13.27
N GLN A 14 6.91 26.46 14.00
CA GLN A 14 7.94 25.42 14.06
C GLN A 14 7.61 24.22 13.13
N LEU A 15 6.49 24.28 12.41
CA LEU A 15 6.14 23.27 11.43
C LEU A 15 7.01 23.43 10.18
N PRO A 16 7.48 22.32 9.57
CA PRO A 16 8.24 22.38 8.34
C PRO A 16 7.48 23.18 7.27
N LEU A 17 8.16 24.11 6.63
CA LEU A 17 7.61 24.82 5.49
C LEU A 17 7.47 23.88 4.29
N PRO A 18 6.57 24.17 3.33
CA PRO A 18 6.52 23.42 2.08
C PRO A 18 7.92 23.41 1.42
N GLY A 19 8.44 22.20 1.15
CA GLY A 19 9.80 21.99 0.64
C GLY A 19 10.82 21.52 1.69
N GLU A 20 10.51 21.61 2.98
CA GLU A 20 11.37 21.10 4.09
C GLU A 20 10.96 19.69 4.56
N GLU A 21 10.11 19.01 3.80
CA GLU A 21 9.46 17.77 4.23
C GLU A 21 10.33 16.52 4.14
N GLY A 22 11.63 16.67 4.00
CA GLY A 22 12.56 15.57 3.86
C GLY A 22 12.49 14.89 2.48
N PRO A 23 13.32 13.86 2.23
CA PRO A 23 13.41 13.20 0.95
C PRO A 23 12.10 12.49 0.59
N ALA A 24 11.77 12.49 -0.72
CA ALA A 24 10.61 11.76 -1.20
C ALA A 24 10.79 10.23 -1.04
N LEU A 25 12.00 9.72 -1.35
CA LEU A 25 12.39 8.33 -1.16
C LEU A 25 13.00 8.13 0.24
N GLU A 26 12.47 7.16 0.97
CA GLU A 26 13.00 6.68 2.23
C GLU A 26 13.31 5.20 2.08
N LEU A 27 14.49 4.78 2.52
CA LEU A 27 14.93 3.39 2.46
C LEU A 27 14.67 2.71 3.79
N GLY A 28 14.19 1.48 3.72
CA GLY A 28 14.10 0.57 4.86
C GLY A 28 15.45 -0.04 5.20
N GLY A 29 15.45 -0.89 6.22
CA GLY A 29 16.68 -1.58 6.65
C GLY A 29 17.08 -2.72 5.71
N GLY A 30 18.39 -2.95 5.61
CA GLY A 30 18.97 -4.11 4.93
C GLY A 30 19.16 -3.96 3.42
N ASN A 31 19.51 -5.07 2.78
CA ASN A 31 19.74 -5.10 1.34
C ASN A 31 18.44 -5.18 0.56
N LEU A 32 18.15 -4.18 -0.29
CA LEU A 32 16.93 -4.09 -1.08
C LEU A 32 16.85 -5.17 -2.18
N GLN A 33 17.99 -5.62 -2.69
CA GLN A 33 18.05 -6.63 -3.75
C GLN A 33 17.93 -8.06 -3.20
N LYS A 34 18.30 -8.26 -1.94
CA LYS A 34 18.22 -9.57 -1.30
C LYS A 34 16.94 -9.69 -0.50
N VAL A 35 15.91 -10.25 -1.13
CA VAL A 35 14.62 -10.59 -0.53
C VAL A 35 14.44 -12.10 -0.51
N GLU A 36 13.72 -12.61 0.50
CA GLU A 36 13.40 -14.04 0.57
C GLU A 36 12.38 -14.42 -0.51
N ASN A 37 12.56 -15.62 -1.06
CA ASN A 37 11.63 -16.16 -2.04
C ASN A 37 10.24 -16.43 -1.41
N LEU A 38 9.19 -15.95 -2.06
CA LEU A 38 7.80 -16.18 -1.66
C LEU A 38 7.20 -17.44 -2.29
N ASP A 39 7.87 -18.04 -3.29
CA ASP A 39 7.35 -19.16 -4.08
C ASP A 39 6.04 -18.83 -4.82
N GLU A 40 6.01 -17.63 -5.43
CA GLU A 40 4.89 -17.15 -6.27
C GLU A 40 4.60 -18.14 -7.40
N LYS A 41 3.31 -18.41 -7.67
CA LYS A 41 2.85 -19.39 -8.65
C LYS A 41 1.98 -18.74 -9.73
N PRO A 42 1.95 -19.28 -10.95
CA PRO A 42 1.12 -18.75 -12.04
C PRO A 42 -0.39 -18.68 -11.74
N GLY A 43 -0.86 -19.47 -10.77
CA GLY A 43 -2.27 -19.48 -10.34
C GLY A 43 -2.58 -18.53 -9.19
N ASP A 44 -1.60 -17.78 -8.69
CA ASP A 44 -1.79 -16.84 -7.60
C ASP A 44 -2.66 -15.66 -8.02
N TRP A 45 -3.41 -15.11 -7.06
CA TRP A 45 -4.23 -13.91 -7.24
C TRP A 45 -3.50 -12.70 -6.63
N ALA A 46 -2.34 -12.37 -7.21
CA ALA A 46 -1.32 -11.52 -6.61
C ALA A 46 -1.64 -10.01 -6.62
N THR A 47 -2.69 -9.58 -7.31
CA THR A 47 -3.12 -8.18 -7.37
C THR A 47 -4.64 -8.07 -7.45
N TYR A 48 -5.18 -6.87 -7.36
CA TYR A 48 -6.61 -6.61 -7.53
C TYR A 48 -7.13 -7.15 -8.86
N GLN A 49 -8.22 -7.94 -8.82
CA GLN A 49 -8.78 -8.63 -9.98
C GLN A 49 -7.82 -9.61 -10.69
N GLY A 50 -6.75 -10.05 -10.00
CA GLY A 50 -5.86 -11.13 -10.44
C GLY A 50 -4.77 -10.73 -11.42
N ASN A 51 -4.91 -9.62 -12.14
CA ASN A 51 -3.93 -9.15 -13.13
C ASN A 51 -3.99 -7.64 -13.36
N ASN A 52 -2.97 -7.08 -14.05
CA ASN A 52 -2.86 -5.65 -14.32
C ASN A 52 -3.94 -5.13 -15.28
N ASN A 53 -4.48 -5.98 -16.15
CA ASN A 53 -5.57 -5.62 -17.07
C ASN A 53 -6.93 -5.52 -16.37
N ARG A 54 -7.01 -5.88 -15.08
CA ARG A 54 -8.23 -5.88 -14.28
C ARG A 54 -9.35 -6.76 -14.87
N VAL A 55 -8.97 -7.83 -15.54
CA VAL A 55 -9.90 -8.84 -16.05
C VAL A 55 -9.86 -10.05 -15.11
N PRO A 56 -10.92 -10.25 -14.28
CA PRO A 56 -10.91 -11.25 -13.22
C PRO A 56 -11.11 -12.67 -13.78
N THR A 57 -10.05 -13.22 -14.37
CA THR A 57 -10.03 -14.59 -14.89
C THR A 57 -8.99 -15.43 -14.16
N THR A 58 -9.27 -16.71 -13.98
CA THR A 58 -8.34 -17.67 -13.39
C THR A 58 -8.38 -18.99 -14.16
N SER A 59 -7.23 -19.62 -14.32
CA SER A 59 -7.09 -21.00 -14.81
C SER A 59 -7.22 -22.04 -13.70
N VAL A 60 -7.29 -21.60 -12.43
CA VAL A 60 -7.43 -22.48 -11.29
C VAL A 60 -8.85 -23.05 -11.24
N ALA A 61 -8.97 -24.37 -11.24
CA ALA A 61 -10.27 -25.03 -11.13
C ALA A 61 -10.90 -24.80 -9.75
N ILE A 62 -12.11 -24.27 -9.73
CA ILE A 62 -12.86 -24.06 -8.48
C ILE A 62 -13.51 -25.42 -8.12
N PRO A 63 -13.30 -25.94 -6.90
CA PRO A 63 -13.91 -27.18 -6.48
C PRO A 63 -15.43 -27.05 -6.39
N LYS A 64 -16.16 -28.12 -6.75
CA LYS A 64 -17.64 -28.14 -6.68
C LYS A 64 -18.18 -28.00 -5.26
N LYS A 65 -17.42 -28.43 -4.25
CA LYS A 65 -17.75 -28.29 -2.83
C LYS A 65 -16.77 -27.35 -2.16
N ILE A 66 -17.27 -26.31 -1.54
CA ILE A 66 -16.49 -25.30 -0.82
C ILE A 66 -16.86 -25.41 0.66
N GLU A 67 -15.84 -25.44 1.52
CA GLU A 67 -15.99 -25.43 2.97
C GLU A 67 -15.21 -24.27 3.56
N LYS A 68 -15.76 -23.65 4.60
CA LYS A 68 -15.07 -22.59 5.34
C LYS A 68 -13.93 -23.20 6.14
N ARG A 69 -12.70 -22.85 5.81
CA ARG A 69 -11.50 -23.34 6.49
C ARG A 69 -11.17 -22.52 7.75
N TRP A 70 -11.22 -21.23 7.65
CA TRP A 70 -11.00 -20.29 8.75
C TRP A 70 -11.69 -18.95 8.50
N SER A 71 -11.65 -18.07 9.47
CA SER A 71 -12.03 -16.67 9.30
C SER A 71 -11.09 -15.78 10.09
N PHE A 72 -10.75 -14.63 9.52
CA PHE A 72 -9.95 -13.59 10.16
C PHE A 72 -10.81 -12.34 10.35
N ALA A 73 -10.86 -11.83 11.58
CA ALA A 73 -11.47 -10.54 11.89
C ALA A 73 -10.36 -9.51 12.11
N SER A 74 -10.45 -8.39 11.38
CA SER A 74 -9.51 -7.28 11.61
C SER A 74 -9.66 -6.75 13.03
N PRO A 75 -8.56 -6.53 13.77
CA PRO A 75 -8.63 -5.87 15.08
C PRO A 75 -9.37 -4.53 15.00
N ASN A 76 -10.08 -4.18 16.09
CA ASN A 76 -10.85 -2.93 16.19
C ASN A 76 -11.91 -2.74 15.08
N LYS A 77 -12.36 -3.84 14.44
CA LYS A 77 -13.35 -3.79 13.34
C LYS A 77 -12.92 -2.89 12.19
N ALA A 78 -11.60 -2.70 11.99
CA ALA A 78 -11.08 -1.92 10.88
C ALA A 78 -11.52 -2.55 9.55
N MET A 79 -12.00 -1.72 8.62
CA MET A 79 -12.44 -2.18 7.32
C MET A 79 -11.25 -2.71 6.51
N PRO A 80 -11.21 -4.01 6.16
CA PRO A 80 -10.13 -4.57 5.36
C PRO A 80 -10.28 -4.21 3.87
N THR A 81 -9.18 -4.30 3.14
CA THR A 81 -9.20 -4.33 1.67
C THR A 81 -9.69 -5.70 1.17
N ALA A 82 -9.98 -5.83 -0.12
CA ALA A 82 -10.05 -7.14 -0.72
C ALA A 82 -8.71 -7.88 -0.51
N PRO A 83 -8.72 -9.20 -0.27
CA PRO A 83 -7.49 -9.97 -0.12
C PRO A 83 -6.85 -10.23 -1.49
N VAL A 84 -5.52 -10.39 -1.48
CA VAL A 84 -4.76 -11.00 -2.59
C VAL A 84 -3.98 -12.18 -2.05
N VAL A 85 -3.63 -13.12 -2.93
CA VAL A 85 -2.98 -14.38 -2.56
C VAL A 85 -1.76 -14.60 -3.43
N ALA A 86 -0.62 -14.85 -2.80
CA ALA A 86 0.60 -15.23 -3.49
C ALA A 86 1.48 -16.10 -2.57
N GLY A 87 2.16 -17.10 -3.13
CA GLY A 87 3.08 -17.97 -2.41
C GLY A 87 2.49 -18.63 -1.16
N GLY A 88 1.19 -18.96 -1.19
CA GLY A 88 0.50 -19.57 -0.05
C GLY A 88 0.16 -18.61 1.10
N LEU A 89 0.37 -17.30 0.93
CA LEU A 89 -0.02 -16.28 1.89
C LEU A 89 -1.20 -15.44 1.37
N VAL A 90 -2.08 -15.04 2.27
CA VAL A 90 -3.17 -14.10 2.02
C VAL A 90 -2.73 -12.73 2.56
N PHE A 91 -2.69 -11.73 1.68
CA PHE A 91 -2.33 -10.36 2.04
C PHE A 91 -3.56 -9.47 2.11
N VAL A 92 -3.67 -8.69 3.16
CA VAL A 92 -4.80 -7.78 3.37
C VAL A 92 -4.32 -6.52 4.09
N GLY A 93 -4.70 -5.37 3.55
CA GLY A 93 -4.54 -4.08 4.20
C GLY A 93 -5.79 -3.67 4.95
N ASP A 94 -5.73 -2.63 5.77
CA ASP A 94 -6.92 -2.05 6.39
C ASP A 94 -6.87 -0.53 6.53
N ARG A 95 -8.00 0.04 6.96
CA ARG A 95 -8.15 1.50 7.14
C ARG A 95 -7.33 2.08 8.29
N THR A 96 -6.72 1.24 9.14
CA THR A 96 -5.79 1.71 10.19
C THR A 96 -4.34 1.76 9.71
N GLY A 97 -4.09 1.44 8.43
CA GLY A 97 -2.74 1.45 7.85
C GLY A 97 -1.92 0.22 8.18
N VAL A 98 -2.55 -0.91 8.45
CA VAL A 98 -1.85 -2.15 8.74
C VAL A 98 -2.00 -3.10 7.56
N LEU A 99 -0.87 -3.52 7.00
CA LEU A 99 -0.76 -4.62 6.05
C LEU A 99 -0.43 -5.90 6.80
N ARG A 100 -1.10 -6.99 6.48
CA ARG A 100 -0.90 -8.31 7.09
C ARG A 100 -0.69 -9.37 6.03
N ALA A 101 0.18 -10.35 6.33
CA ALA A 101 0.22 -11.62 5.65
C ALA A 101 -0.29 -12.72 6.60
N ILE A 102 -1.18 -13.53 6.09
CA ILE A 102 -1.90 -14.58 6.83
C ILE A 102 -1.64 -15.91 6.11
N ASP A 103 -1.28 -16.94 6.84
CA ASP A 103 -1.03 -18.26 6.24
C ASP A 103 -2.33 -19.04 5.96
N THR A 104 -2.18 -20.22 5.37
CA THR A 104 -3.29 -21.10 5.00
C THR A 104 -4.07 -21.66 6.21
N ASP A 105 -3.57 -21.49 7.42
CA ASP A 105 -4.25 -21.86 8.67
C ASP A 105 -4.92 -20.69 9.36
N GLY A 106 -4.88 -19.49 8.74
CA GLY A 106 -5.49 -18.27 9.27
C GLY A 106 -4.64 -17.55 10.32
N LYS A 107 -3.35 -17.93 10.46
CA LYS A 107 -2.43 -17.28 11.41
C LYS A 107 -1.70 -16.12 10.74
N VAL A 108 -1.64 -14.98 11.42
CA VAL A 108 -0.87 -13.82 10.96
C VAL A 108 0.63 -14.14 11.08
N LYS A 109 1.30 -14.17 9.94
CA LYS A 109 2.76 -14.37 9.85
C LYS A 109 3.52 -13.10 10.19
N TRP A 110 3.08 -11.98 9.65
CA TRP A 110 3.67 -10.68 9.93
C TRP A 110 2.66 -9.54 9.77
N ARG A 111 3.04 -8.38 10.29
CA ARG A 111 2.35 -7.10 10.15
C ARG A 111 3.35 -6.04 9.78
N ALA A 112 2.95 -5.16 8.87
CA ALA A 112 3.68 -3.94 8.54
C ALA A 112 2.75 -2.74 8.65
N TYR A 113 3.31 -1.56 8.88
CA TYR A 113 2.56 -0.35 9.15
C TYR A 113 2.94 0.72 8.12
N VAL A 114 1.93 1.45 7.65
CA VAL A 114 2.08 2.61 6.77
C VAL A 114 1.51 3.85 7.44
N GLY A 115 1.82 5.04 6.93
CA GLY A 115 1.49 6.29 7.59
C GLY A 115 0.02 6.73 7.51
N GLY A 116 -0.85 5.96 6.83
CA GLY A 116 -2.27 6.26 6.69
C GLY A 116 -3.08 5.05 6.24
N ALA A 117 -4.38 5.20 6.07
CA ALA A 117 -5.27 4.12 5.65
C ALA A 117 -4.83 3.46 4.34
N ILE A 118 -4.96 2.15 4.26
CA ILE A 118 -4.83 1.38 3.01
C ILE A 118 -6.24 1.19 2.45
N TYR A 119 -6.50 1.79 1.30
CA TYR A 119 -7.84 1.75 0.66
C TYR A 119 -7.96 0.67 -0.39
N PHE A 120 -6.85 0.25 -0.97
CA PHE A 120 -6.80 -0.67 -2.09
C PHE A 120 -5.94 -1.89 -1.75
N PRO A 121 -6.25 -3.08 -2.32
CA PRO A 121 -5.44 -4.26 -2.07
C PRO A 121 -3.97 -4.07 -2.40
N PRO A 122 -3.05 -4.77 -1.70
CA PRO A 122 -1.66 -4.80 -2.10
C PRO A 122 -1.49 -5.47 -3.46
N THR A 123 -0.39 -5.17 -4.13
CA THR A 123 0.11 -5.91 -5.29
C THR A 123 1.36 -6.67 -4.87
N ILE A 124 1.38 -7.98 -5.13
CA ILE A 124 2.54 -8.84 -4.88
C ILE A 124 3.22 -9.11 -6.21
N SER A 125 4.51 -8.86 -6.27
CA SER A 125 5.33 -9.10 -7.47
C SER A 125 6.80 -9.17 -7.10
N ASN A 126 7.53 -10.11 -7.71
CA ASN A 126 8.97 -10.26 -7.49
C ASN A 126 9.35 -10.37 -6.00
N ASN A 127 8.62 -11.18 -5.22
CA ASN A 127 8.79 -11.39 -3.78
C ASN A 127 8.59 -10.12 -2.93
N ARG A 128 7.91 -9.11 -3.45
CA ARG A 128 7.63 -7.83 -2.77
C ARG A 128 6.12 -7.54 -2.72
N ALA A 129 5.70 -6.88 -1.66
CA ALA A 129 4.33 -6.40 -1.47
C ALA A 129 4.32 -4.86 -1.55
N TYR A 130 3.54 -4.32 -2.46
CA TYR A 130 3.40 -2.88 -2.69
C TYR A 130 2.02 -2.40 -2.29
N VAL A 131 1.95 -1.30 -1.56
CA VAL A 131 0.68 -0.67 -1.16
C VAL A 131 0.73 0.83 -1.29
N GLY A 132 -0.39 1.41 -1.72
CA GLY A 132 -0.66 2.83 -1.61
C GLY A 132 -1.28 3.18 -0.25
N SER A 133 -0.99 4.36 0.25
CA SER A 133 -1.45 4.81 1.56
C SER A 133 -2.05 6.21 1.51
N ALA A 134 -2.99 6.46 2.40
CA ALA A 134 -3.65 7.77 2.56
C ALA A 134 -2.70 8.90 3.00
N ASP A 135 -1.48 8.59 3.40
CA ASP A 135 -0.45 9.59 3.69
C ASP A 135 0.25 10.16 2.43
N GLY A 136 -0.13 9.68 1.23
CA GLY A 136 0.41 10.12 -0.05
C GLY A 136 1.67 9.38 -0.49
N ARG A 137 1.96 8.23 0.12
CA ARG A 137 3.14 7.41 -0.18
C ARG A 137 2.76 6.04 -0.75
N VAL A 138 3.69 5.48 -1.51
CA VAL A 138 3.74 4.05 -1.83
C VAL A 138 4.80 3.41 -0.95
N TYR A 139 4.50 2.22 -0.47
CA TYR A 139 5.39 1.41 0.36
C TYR A 139 5.68 0.08 -0.30
N ALA A 140 6.91 -0.38 -0.16
CA ALA A 140 7.34 -1.71 -0.55
C ALA A 140 7.87 -2.49 0.66
N PHE A 141 7.39 -3.71 0.79
CA PHE A 141 7.81 -4.65 1.82
C PHE A 141 8.28 -5.95 1.18
N GLU A 142 9.17 -6.65 1.83
CA GLU A 142 9.47 -8.04 1.52
C GLU A 142 8.24 -8.91 1.82
N ALA A 143 7.74 -9.62 0.83
CA ALA A 143 6.44 -10.26 0.93
C ALA A 143 6.42 -11.44 1.93
N SER A 144 7.52 -12.16 2.07
CA SER A 144 7.64 -13.30 3.01
C SER A 144 7.74 -12.87 4.48
N THR A 145 8.37 -11.73 4.78
CA THR A 145 8.74 -11.32 6.15
C THR A 145 8.06 -10.04 6.64
N GLY A 146 7.56 -9.20 5.73
CA GLY A 146 7.04 -7.88 6.06
C GLY A 146 8.12 -6.82 6.34
N ARG A 147 9.40 -7.14 6.09
CA ARG A 147 10.51 -6.19 6.23
C ARG A 147 10.30 -5.00 5.29
N SER A 148 10.39 -3.78 5.82
CA SER A 148 10.30 -2.55 5.03
C SER A 148 11.50 -2.46 4.09
N LEU A 149 11.24 -2.24 2.81
CA LEU A 149 12.26 -2.08 1.77
C LEU A 149 12.46 -0.60 1.44
N TRP A 150 11.38 0.07 1.05
CA TRP A 150 11.40 1.49 0.75
C TRP A 150 9.98 2.09 0.84
N SER A 151 9.92 3.41 0.97
CA SER A 151 8.69 4.17 0.72
C SER A 151 8.99 5.39 -0.13
N PHE A 152 8.06 5.77 -1.00
CA PHE A 152 8.19 6.92 -1.87
C PHE A 152 6.98 7.84 -1.75
N ARG A 153 7.19 9.14 -1.50
CA ARG A 153 6.14 10.15 -1.49
C ARG A 153 5.75 10.53 -2.92
N VAL A 154 4.57 10.05 -3.34
CA VAL A 154 3.96 10.38 -4.62
C VAL A 154 3.33 11.77 -4.56
N ALA A 155 2.75 12.14 -3.41
CA ALA A 155 2.25 13.48 -3.14
C ALA A 155 3.34 14.53 -3.38
N PRO A 156 3.03 15.69 -3.99
CA PRO A 156 4.01 16.74 -4.25
C PRO A 156 4.56 17.36 -2.96
N SER A 157 3.77 17.34 -1.89
CA SER A 157 4.19 17.78 -0.56
C SER A 157 3.62 16.89 0.54
N ALA A 158 4.13 17.03 1.76
CA ALA A 158 3.64 16.31 2.94
C ALA A 158 2.38 16.92 3.56
N ARG A 159 1.71 17.87 2.87
CA ARG A 159 0.51 18.53 3.37
C ARG A 159 -0.59 17.53 3.70
N ARG A 160 -1.16 17.67 4.91
CA ARG A 160 -2.24 16.81 5.40
C ARG A 160 -3.49 17.64 5.69
N ILE A 161 -4.65 16.99 5.53
CA ILE A 161 -5.96 17.55 5.83
C ILE A 161 -6.71 16.60 6.78
N SER A 162 -7.56 17.18 7.61
CA SER A 162 -8.51 16.39 8.42
C SER A 162 -9.72 16.04 7.56
N MET A 163 -10.01 14.74 7.44
CA MET A 163 -11.13 14.22 6.65
C MET A 163 -11.79 13.06 7.39
N PHE A 164 -13.07 13.21 7.73
CA PHE A 164 -13.85 12.20 8.47
C PHE A 164 -13.14 11.66 9.73
N GLY A 165 -12.54 12.57 10.50
CA GLY A 165 -11.84 12.21 11.75
C GLY A 165 -10.45 11.58 11.56
N ASN A 166 -9.95 11.50 10.33
CA ASN A 166 -8.60 11.00 10.02
C ASN A 166 -7.75 12.12 9.43
N LEU A 167 -6.45 12.04 9.70
CA LEU A 167 -5.46 12.91 9.08
C LEU A 167 -4.89 12.21 7.85
N ILE A 168 -5.20 12.72 6.66
CA ILE A 168 -4.76 12.16 5.39
C ILE A 168 -3.94 13.17 4.59
N SER A 169 -3.15 12.70 3.62
CA SER A 169 -2.54 13.60 2.64
C SER A 169 -3.60 14.32 1.81
N THR A 170 -3.33 15.55 1.38
CA THR A 170 -4.12 16.23 0.35
C THR A 170 -4.13 15.41 -0.96
N TRP A 171 -3.07 14.65 -1.22
CA TRP A 171 -2.93 13.73 -2.36
C TRP A 171 -2.68 12.30 -1.88
N PRO A 172 -3.70 11.61 -1.35
CA PRO A 172 -3.54 10.24 -0.92
C PRO A 172 -3.31 9.31 -2.12
N VAL A 173 -2.53 8.25 -1.92
CA VAL A 173 -2.47 7.14 -2.87
C VAL A 173 -3.61 6.19 -2.54
N ALA A 174 -4.81 6.55 -3.00
CA ALA A 174 -6.05 5.84 -2.69
C ALA A 174 -6.38 4.71 -3.69
N GLY A 175 -5.73 4.71 -4.84
CA GLY A 175 -5.86 3.68 -5.87
C GLY A 175 -4.89 2.52 -5.69
N GLY A 176 -5.03 1.51 -6.56
CA GLY A 176 -4.12 0.38 -6.61
C GLY A 176 -2.75 0.76 -7.17
N VAL A 177 -1.76 0.02 -6.74
CA VAL A 177 -0.40 0.04 -7.30
C VAL A 177 -0.33 -1.03 -8.39
N ILE A 178 0.26 -0.69 -9.54
CA ILE A 178 0.51 -1.62 -10.64
C ILE A 178 2.01 -1.87 -10.71
N VAL A 179 2.41 -3.13 -10.89
CA VAL A 179 3.81 -3.50 -11.10
C VAL A 179 3.93 -4.24 -12.42
N GLU A 180 4.79 -3.75 -13.31
CA GLU A 180 5.02 -4.33 -14.62
C GLU A 180 6.45 -4.03 -15.07
N ASP A 181 7.12 -5.03 -15.60
CA ASP A 181 8.48 -4.93 -16.15
C ASP A 181 9.47 -4.16 -15.26
N GLY A 182 9.55 -4.53 -13.97
CA GLY A 182 10.44 -3.90 -13.00
C GLY A 182 10.08 -2.44 -12.67
N THR A 183 8.82 -2.06 -12.89
CA THR A 183 8.34 -0.70 -12.66
C THR A 183 7.06 -0.70 -11.84
N VAL A 184 7.07 0.11 -10.79
CA VAL A 184 5.91 0.37 -9.94
C VAL A 184 5.22 1.66 -10.40
N TYR A 185 3.96 1.58 -10.77
CA TYR A 185 3.14 2.71 -11.16
C TYR A 185 2.13 3.03 -10.04
N ALA A 186 2.04 4.30 -9.67
CA ALA A 186 1.10 4.77 -8.67
C ALA A 186 0.63 6.18 -8.97
N ALA A 187 -0.59 6.50 -8.50
CA ALA A 187 -1.17 7.83 -8.62
C ALA A 187 -1.59 8.35 -7.25
N ALA A 188 -1.30 9.60 -6.97
CA ALA A 188 -1.74 10.34 -5.79
C ALA A 188 -2.67 11.49 -6.17
N GLY A 189 -3.76 11.65 -5.44
CA GLY A 189 -4.77 12.69 -5.64
C GLY A 189 -6.18 12.11 -5.74
N ILE A 190 -7.16 12.86 -5.25
CA ILE A 190 -8.59 12.51 -5.30
C ILE A 190 -9.46 13.66 -5.82
N ALA A 191 -8.94 14.89 -5.81
CA ALA A 191 -9.66 16.07 -6.24
C ALA A 191 -9.01 16.66 -7.49
N HIS A 192 -9.82 17.02 -8.48
CA HIS A 192 -9.32 17.53 -9.76
C HIS A 192 -8.60 18.89 -9.67
N TYR A 193 -8.97 19.72 -8.71
CA TYR A 193 -8.35 21.03 -8.52
C TYR A 193 -7.01 21.01 -7.79
N ASP A 194 -6.70 19.91 -7.06
CA ASP A 194 -5.38 19.70 -6.44
C ASP A 194 -4.42 18.92 -7.36
N GLY A 195 -4.92 18.45 -8.50
CA GLY A 195 -4.19 17.65 -9.46
C GLY A 195 -4.02 16.19 -9.08
N THR A 196 -3.66 15.39 -10.06
CA THR A 196 -3.29 13.99 -9.91
C THR A 196 -1.83 13.83 -10.31
N HIS A 197 -1.04 13.24 -9.42
CA HIS A 197 0.39 13.01 -9.63
C HIS A 197 0.63 11.53 -9.89
N VAL A 198 1.13 11.20 -11.05
CA VAL A 198 1.46 9.82 -11.45
C VAL A 198 2.97 9.65 -11.43
N VAL A 199 3.44 8.53 -10.90
CA VAL A 199 4.86 8.20 -10.86
C VAL A 199 5.12 6.81 -11.40
N ALA A 200 6.31 6.64 -11.97
CA ALA A 200 6.92 5.35 -12.23
C ALA A 200 8.19 5.24 -11.39
N LEU A 201 8.29 4.18 -10.61
CA LEU A 201 9.39 3.92 -9.69
C LEU A 201 10.06 2.60 -10.08
N ASP A 202 11.35 2.49 -9.83
CA ASP A 202 12.05 1.20 -9.88
C ASP A 202 11.54 0.28 -8.77
N ASP A 203 11.13 -0.94 -9.11
CA ASP A 203 10.46 -1.86 -8.18
C ASP A 203 11.37 -2.32 -7.04
N VAL A 204 12.68 -2.43 -7.28
CA VAL A 204 13.66 -2.87 -6.28
C VAL A 204 14.08 -1.72 -5.37
N THR A 205 14.42 -0.58 -5.95
CA THR A 205 15.10 0.52 -5.24
C THR A 205 14.16 1.66 -4.83
N GLY A 206 12.93 1.71 -5.35
CA GLY A 206 12.00 2.82 -5.15
C GLY A 206 12.42 4.12 -5.82
N LYS A 207 13.50 4.13 -6.61
CA LYS A 207 13.98 5.33 -7.31
C LYS A 207 12.99 5.78 -8.37
N LEU A 208 12.78 7.08 -8.46
CA LEU A 208 11.92 7.69 -9.46
C LEU A 208 12.52 7.48 -10.86
N LYS A 209 11.73 6.87 -11.75
CA LYS A 209 12.02 6.78 -13.19
C LYS A 209 11.46 8.00 -13.93
N TRP A 210 10.20 8.36 -13.63
CA TRP A 210 9.54 9.58 -14.13
C TRP A 210 8.30 9.95 -13.29
N ARG A 211 7.88 11.20 -13.45
CA ARG A 211 6.67 11.80 -12.85
C ARG A 211 5.92 12.58 -13.91
#